data_6e70d7b304aa96afe87ee77fd58bebd7
#
_entry.id   6e70d7b304aa96afe87ee77fd58bebd7
#
_cell.length_a   1.000
_cell.length_b   1.000
_cell.length_c   1.000
_cell.angle_alpha   90.00
_cell.angle_beta   90.00
_cell.angle_gamma   90.00
#
_symmetry.space_group_name_H-M   'P 1'
#
loop_
_entity.id
_entity.type
_entity.pdbx_description
1 polymer ?
#
loop_
_entity_poly.entity_id
_entity_poly.type
_entity_poly.pdbx_seq_one_letter_code
_entity_poly.pdbx_strand_id
1 'polypeptide(L)'
;MGGDDVTLADQMSHEPLLNATRRAADLEALRDGEPLDVLVVGGGVTGAGAALDAASRGLRVALVERRDLAWGTSRWSSKLVHGGLRYLAQGAFGIAMESARERDVLLTRTAPHLVRPITQVIPLTPQVGTRAARETRIGFALGDVLRRAAGTSARDLPRSRRVDADEVLRLAPGVRSAGLRGGIVGWDAQLEDDARLVVGLARTAAAHGARVITRCGAVELHGDGARLADELTGETFDVRTHTVINATGVWAGELVDGLRLRPSLGTHLVVDLRTLGGL
;
A
#
# COMPACT_ATOMS: atom_id res chain seq x y z
N MET A 1 -34.77 -6.57 -32.81
CA MET A 1 -34.02 -7.06 -31.62
C MET A 1 -32.60 -7.28 -32.11
N GLY A 2 -31.77 -6.25 -32.00
CA GLY A 2 -30.33 -6.34 -32.22
C GLY A 2 -29.70 -6.80 -30.90
N GLY A 3 -29.23 -8.05 -30.87
CA GLY A 3 -28.34 -8.47 -29.81
C GLY A 3 -27.00 -7.80 -30.06
N ASP A 4 -26.55 -6.94 -29.13
CA ASP A 4 -25.20 -6.42 -29.15
C ASP A 4 -24.26 -7.62 -29.01
N ASP A 5 -23.58 -7.94 -30.09
CA ASP A 5 -22.55 -8.98 -30.14
C ASP A 5 -21.34 -8.43 -29.40
N VAL A 6 -21.36 -8.54 -28.05
CA VAL A 6 -20.23 -8.17 -27.19
C VAL A 6 -19.06 -9.07 -27.59
N THR A 7 -18.05 -8.49 -28.19
CA THR A 7 -16.89 -9.23 -28.68
C THR A 7 -16.12 -9.87 -27.51
N LEU A 8 -15.39 -10.96 -27.80
CA LEU A 8 -14.52 -11.60 -26.80
C LEU A 8 -13.52 -10.58 -26.19
N ALA A 9 -13.08 -9.59 -26.97
CA ALA A 9 -12.22 -8.51 -26.55
C ALA A 9 -12.92 -7.59 -25.53
N ASP A 10 -14.21 -7.27 -25.72
CA ASP A 10 -14.99 -6.47 -24.77
C ASP A 10 -15.26 -7.23 -23.47
N GLN A 11 -15.50 -8.53 -23.52
CA GLN A 11 -15.65 -9.38 -22.33
C GLN A 11 -14.32 -9.51 -21.55
N MET A 12 -13.19 -9.63 -22.25
CA MET A 12 -11.86 -9.72 -21.61
C MET A 12 -11.41 -8.41 -20.96
N SER A 13 -11.88 -7.24 -21.45
CA SER A 13 -11.50 -5.93 -20.89
C SER A 13 -12.00 -5.71 -19.46
N HIS A 14 -13.05 -6.41 -19.04
CA HIS A 14 -13.66 -6.28 -17.70
C HIS A 14 -13.35 -7.46 -16.76
N GLU A 15 -12.62 -8.49 -17.21
CA GLU A 15 -12.23 -9.56 -16.32
C GLU A 15 -11.04 -9.15 -15.43
N PRO A 16 -11.11 -9.38 -14.09
CA PRO A 16 -10.04 -9.05 -13.17
C PRO A 16 -8.85 -10.02 -13.25
N LEU A 17 -8.80 -10.89 -14.26
CA LEU A 17 -7.73 -11.86 -14.42
C LEU A 17 -6.50 -11.21 -15.07
N LEU A 18 -5.37 -11.32 -14.37
CA LEU A 18 -4.06 -10.92 -14.86
C LEU A 18 -3.29 -12.19 -15.26
N ASN A 19 -3.40 -12.56 -16.52
CA ASN A 19 -2.77 -13.76 -17.09
C ASN A 19 -2.00 -13.44 -18.37
N ALA A 20 -1.31 -14.42 -18.95
CA ALA A 20 -0.51 -14.24 -20.15
C ALA A 20 -1.34 -13.82 -21.38
N THR A 21 -2.55 -14.36 -21.53
CA THR A 21 -3.44 -14.00 -22.63
C THR A 21 -3.87 -12.54 -22.53
N ARG A 22 -4.31 -12.10 -21.35
CA ARG A 22 -4.66 -10.71 -21.09
C ARG A 22 -3.48 -9.77 -21.32
N ARG A 23 -2.29 -10.15 -20.81
CA ARG A 23 -1.06 -9.37 -21.02
C ARG A 23 -0.76 -9.17 -22.51
N ALA A 24 -0.87 -10.23 -23.31
CA ALA A 24 -0.62 -10.15 -24.76
C ALA A 24 -1.61 -9.19 -25.44
N ALA A 25 -2.90 -9.33 -25.16
CA ALA A 25 -3.94 -8.46 -25.71
C ALA A 25 -3.78 -6.99 -25.27
N ASP A 26 -3.49 -6.75 -23.99
CA ASP A 26 -3.25 -5.41 -23.46
C ASP A 26 -2.01 -4.76 -24.07
N LEU A 27 -0.95 -5.55 -24.34
CA LEU A 27 0.28 -5.08 -24.98
C LEU A 27 0.05 -4.70 -26.45
N GLU A 28 -0.67 -5.53 -27.21
CA GLU A 28 -1.07 -5.25 -28.58
C GLU A 28 -1.91 -3.97 -28.65
N ALA A 29 -2.90 -3.85 -27.79
CA ALA A 29 -3.77 -2.66 -27.72
C ALA A 29 -3.01 -1.38 -27.31
N LEU A 30 -1.85 -1.48 -26.63
CA LEU A 30 -0.99 -0.33 -26.36
C LEU A 30 -0.19 0.10 -27.58
N ARG A 31 0.26 -0.85 -28.40
CA ARG A 31 1.08 -0.57 -29.59
C ARG A 31 0.28 0.16 -30.68
N ASP A 32 -0.93 -0.33 -30.92
CA ASP A 32 -1.76 0.11 -32.05
C ASP A 32 -2.93 1.02 -31.63
N GLY A 33 -3.07 1.25 -30.32
CA GLY A 33 -4.23 1.89 -29.74
C GLY A 33 -4.24 3.42 -29.78
N GLU A 34 -5.39 3.98 -29.45
CA GLU A 34 -5.56 5.41 -29.23
C GLU A 34 -4.77 5.89 -28.00
N PRO A 35 -4.43 7.17 -27.93
CA PRO A 35 -3.73 7.75 -26.81
C PRO A 35 -4.44 7.43 -25.48
N LEU A 36 -3.67 7.09 -24.46
CA LEU A 36 -4.18 6.92 -23.09
C LEU A 36 -4.48 8.28 -22.46
N ASP A 37 -5.39 8.31 -21.50
CA ASP A 37 -5.54 9.45 -20.62
C ASP A 37 -4.43 9.47 -19.57
N VAL A 38 -4.09 8.29 -19.04
CA VAL A 38 -3.04 8.14 -18.02
C VAL A 38 -2.19 6.89 -18.26
N LEU A 39 -0.88 7.06 -18.30
CA LEU A 39 0.09 5.98 -18.22
C LEU A 39 0.71 5.99 -16.81
N VAL A 40 0.56 4.91 -16.07
CA VAL A 40 1.20 4.72 -14.76
C VAL A 40 2.40 3.82 -14.91
N VAL A 41 3.58 4.31 -14.53
CA VAL A 41 4.84 3.57 -14.59
C VAL A 41 5.24 3.12 -13.19
N GLY A 42 5.23 1.80 -12.95
CA GLY A 42 5.56 1.16 -11.68
C GLY A 42 4.36 0.49 -11.01
N GLY A 43 4.45 -0.82 -10.82
CA GLY A 43 3.42 -1.70 -10.24
C GLY A 43 3.51 -1.89 -8.73
N GLY A 44 3.99 -0.88 -7.99
CA GLY A 44 3.93 -0.82 -6.53
C GLY A 44 2.56 -0.37 -6.02
N VAL A 45 2.42 -0.23 -4.69
CA VAL A 45 1.15 0.19 -4.07
C VAL A 45 0.66 1.55 -4.58
N THR A 46 1.58 2.50 -4.79
CA THR A 46 1.25 3.83 -5.31
C THR A 46 0.73 3.77 -6.74
N GLY A 47 1.43 3.05 -7.62
CA GLY A 47 1.01 2.92 -9.02
C GLY A 47 -0.28 2.12 -9.18
N ALA A 48 -0.43 1.02 -8.46
CA ALA A 48 -1.67 0.23 -8.49
C ALA A 48 -2.87 1.04 -7.96
N GLY A 49 -2.66 1.85 -6.90
CA GLY A 49 -3.68 2.77 -6.37
C GLY A 49 -4.05 3.86 -7.36
N ALA A 50 -3.05 4.51 -7.99
CA ALA A 50 -3.28 5.56 -9.00
C ALA A 50 -4.00 5.00 -10.24
N ALA A 51 -3.61 3.81 -10.70
CA ALA A 51 -4.29 3.15 -11.82
C ALA A 51 -5.74 2.80 -11.50
N LEU A 52 -6.01 2.32 -10.28
CA LEU A 52 -7.37 2.05 -9.83
C LEU A 52 -8.22 3.32 -9.76
N ASP A 53 -7.70 4.37 -9.13
CA ASP A 53 -8.44 5.63 -9.01
C ASP A 53 -8.79 6.20 -10.39
N ALA A 54 -7.81 6.28 -11.28
CA ALA A 54 -8.02 6.79 -12.64
C ALA A 54 -9.01 5.92 -13.44
N ALA A 55 -8.87 4.59 -13.43
CA ALA A 55 -9.76 3.69 -14.14
C ALA A 55 -11.19 3.71 -13.59
N SER A 56 -11.35 3.79 -12.28
CA SER A 56 -12.67 3.90 -11.63
C SER A 56 -13.44 5.18 -12.01
N ARG A 57 -12.71 6.21 -12.49
CA ARG A 57 -13.28 7.46 -13.04
C ARG A 57 -13.58 7.38 -14.53
N GLY A 58 -13.39 6.23 -15.17
CA GLY A 58 -13.65 6.02 -16.58
C GLY A 58 -12.54 6.49 -17.52
N LEU A 59 -11.33 6.79 -16.99
CA LEU A 59 -10.18 7.14 -17.82
C LEU A 59 -9.57 5.91 -18.49
N ARG A 60 -8.99 6.09 -19.68
CA ARG A 60 -8.20 5.07 -20.38
C ARG A 60 -6.82 4.98 -19.74
N VAL A 61 -6.59 3.93 -18.97
CA VAL A 61 -5.40 3.77 -18.14
C VAL A 61 -4.59 2.55 -18.55
N ALA A 62 -3.27 2.69 -18.61
CA ALA A 62 -2.36 1.57 -18.56
C ALA A 62 -1.42 1.69 -17.36
N LEU A 63 -1.19 0.58 -16.69
CA LEU A 63 -0.16 0.39 -15.67
C LEU A 63 0.91 -0.54 -16.26
N VAL A 64 2.14 -0.07 -16.34
CA VAL A 64 3.28 -0.88 -16.77
C VAL A 64 4.25 -1.11 -15.62
N GLU A 65 4.71 -2.35 -15.46
CA GLU A 65 5.65 -2.75 -14.43
C GLU A 65 6.79 -3.57 -15.06
N ARG A 66 8.03 -3.11 -14.91
CA ARG A 66 9.21 -3.73 -15.49
C ARG A 66 9.40 -5.18 -15.01
N ARG A 67 9.09 -5.49 -13.77
CA ARG A 67 9.27 -6.82 -13.18
C ARG A 67 7.93 -7.49 -12.88
N ASP A 68 7.49 -7.43 -11.66
CA ASP A 68 6.23 -7.98 -11.21
C ASP A 68 5.55 -7.02 -10.23
N LEU A 69 4.25 -7.16 -10.04
CA LEU A 69 3.52 -6.35 -9.07
C LEU A 69 4.15 -6.46 -7.68
N ALA A 70 4.22 -5.33 -6.98
CA ALA A 70 4.84 -5.19 -5.67
C ALA A 70 6.34 -5.54 -5.60
N TRP A 71 7.04 -5.68 -6.71
CA TRP A 71 8.45 -6.12 -6.73
C TRP A 71 9.38 -5.30 -5.84
N GLY A 72 9.19 -3.98 -5.78
CA GLY A 72 10.00 -3.06 -5.00
C GLY A 72 9.62 -3.04 -3.51
N THR A 73 9.58 -1.84 -2.94
CA THR A 73 9.31 -1.59 -1.51
C THR A 73 7.98 -2.16 -1.04
N SER A 74 6.98 -2.28 -1.92
CA SER A 74 5.61 -2.64 -1.55
C SER A 74 5.45 -4.04 -0.96
N ARG A 75 6.37 -4.98 -1.21
CA ARG A 75 6.38 -6.32 -0.58
C ARG A 75 7.30 -6.42 0.65
N TRP A 76 8.07 -5.38 0.92
CA TRP A 76 9.03 -5.33 2.01
C TRP A 76 8.66 -4.30 3.06
N SER A 77 7.38 -3.97 3.20
CA SER A 77 6.88 -3.06 4.21
C SER A 77 6.86 -3.72 5.60
N SER A 78 6.69 -2.91 6.64
CA SER A 78 6.39 -3.42 7.99
C SER A 78 4.99 -4.00 8.11
N LYS A 79 4.22 -4.04 7.02
CA LYS A 79 2.82 -4.48 6.93
C LYS A 79 1.86 -3.69 7.82
N LEU A 80 2.26 -2.52 8.28
CA LEU A 80 1.41 -1.65 9.08
C LEU A 80 0.64 -0.66 8.21
N VAL A 81 -0.65 -0.55 8.47
CA VAL A 81 -1.53 0.49 7.93
C VAL A 81 -1.65 1.56 9.01
N HIS A 82 -0.74 2.53 8.97
CA HIS A 82 -0.58 3.52 10.02
C HIS A 82 -1.74 4.51 10.10
N GLY A 83 -2.26 4.72 11.31
CA GLY A 83 -3.29 5.71 11.61
C GLY A 83 -2.78 7.14 11.83
N GLY A 84 -1.60 7.49 11.35
CA GLY A 84 -1.11 8.86 11.36
C GLY A 84 -0.48 9.38 12.64
N LEU A 85 -0.31 8.56 13.69
CA LEU A 85 0.30 8.98 14.97
C LEU A 85 1.67 9.65 14.81
N ARG A 86 2.48 9.18 13.87
CA ARG A 86 3.80 9.75 13.59
C ARG A 86 3.71 11.17 13.02
N TYR A 87 2.75 11.41 12.14
CA TYR A 87 2.50 12.74 11.56
C TYR A 87 1.90 13.70 12.58
N LEU A 88 1.06 13.17 13.48
CA LEU A 88 0.49 13.94 14.58
C LEU A 88 1.60 14.47 15.51
N ALA A 89 2.60 13.65 15.83
CA ALA A 89 3.76 14.06 16.62
C ALA A 89 4.62 15.14 15.94
N GLN A 90 4.53 15.27 14.62
CA GLN A 90 5.21 16.30 13.81
C GLN A 90 4.34 17.54 13.54
N GLY A 91 3.11 17.59 14.10
CA GLY A 91 2.17 18.70 13.87
C GLY A 91 1.46 18.67 12.52
N ALA A 92 1.63 17.61 11.72
CA ALA A 92 1.00 17.45 10.41
C ALA A 92 -0.42 16.85 10.54
N PHE A 93 -1.35 17.62 11.12
CA PHE A 93 -2.70 17.16 11.46
C PHE A 93 -3.52 16.72 10.25
N GLY A 94 -3.39 17.40 9.11
CA GLY A 94 -4.09 17.05 7.86
C GLY A 94 -3.72 15.65 7.39
N ILE A 95 -2.42 15.37 7.27
CA ILE A 95 -1.89 14.06 6.85
C ILE A 95 -2.27 12.96 7.88
N ALA A 96 -2.25 13.28 9.18
CA ALA A 96 -2.64 12.35 10.21
C ALA A 96 -4.13 11.96 10.10
N MET A 97 -5.00 12.93 9.82
CA MET A 97 -6.44 12.69 9.63
C MET A 97 -6.72 11.88 8.35
N GLU A 98 -6.05 12.20 7.26
CA GLU A 98 -6.14 11.45 6.01
C GLU A 98 -5.71 10.00 6.21
N SER A 99 -4.55 9.78 6.81
CA SER A 99 -4.05 8.43 7.15
C SER A 99 -5.03 7.64 8.02
N ALA A 100 -5.67 8.30 8.99
CA ALA A 100 -6.65 7.64 9.85
C ALA A 100 -7.93 7.24 9.09
N ARG A 101 -8.38 8.09 8.14
CA ARG A 101 -9.53 7.80 7.27
C ARG A 101 -9.24 6.66 6.29
N GLU A 102 -8.09 6.70 5.64
CA GLU A 102 -7.67 5.65 4.70
C GLU A 102 -7.49 4.31 5.41
N ARG A 103 -6.94 4.30 6.62
CA ARG A 103 -6.91 3.11 7.46
C ARG A 103 -8.30 2.57 7.74
N ASP A 104 -9.26 3.43 8.08
CA ASP A 104 -10.66 3.03 8.29
C ASP A 104 -11.25 2.39 7.04
N VAL A 105 -11.08 3.02 5.89
CA VAL A 105 -11.57 2.52 4.60
C VAL A 105 -10.99 1.13 4.28
N LEU A 106 -9.69 0.95 4.45
CA LEU A 106 -9.05 -0.34 4.23
C LEU A 106 -9.53 -1.41 5.22
N LEU A 107 -9.64 -1.05 6.51
CA LEU A 107 -10.01 -1.98 7.58
C LEU A 107 -11.49 -2.42 7.49
N THR A 108 -12.40 -1.52 7.09
CA THR A 108 -13.84 -1.75 7.23
C THR A 108 -14.59 -1.92 5.92
N ARG A 109 -14.03 -1.46 4.78
CA ARG A 109 -14.75 -1.41 3.50
C ARG A 109 -14.05 -2.14 2.36
N THR A 110 -12.83 -1.70 2.01
CA THR A 110 -12.20 -2.14 0.76
C THR A 110 -11.33 -3.37 0.91
N ALA A 111 -10.68 -3.56 2.06
CA ALA A 111 -9.78 -4.69 2.28
C ALA A 111 -9.92 -5.37 3.67
N PRO A 112 -11.15 -5.59 4.23
CA PRO A 112 -11.33 -6.20 5.55
C PRO A 112 -10.82 -7.64 5.61
N HIS A 113 -10.62 -8.29 4.50
CA HIS A 113 -10.04 -9.63 4.36
C HIS A 113 -8.50 -9.65 4.39
N LEU A 114 -7.85 -8.48 4.31
CA LEU A 114 -6.40 -8.32 4.32
C LEU A 114 -5.90 -7.48 5.49
N VAL A 115 -6.76 -6.64 6.06
CA VAL A 115 -6.38 -5.68 7.11
C VAL A 115 -7.04 -6.07 8.41
N ARG A 116 -6.23 -6.21 9.46
CA ARG A 116 -6.71 -6.56 10.81
C ARG A 116 -6.17 -5.59 11.85
N PRO A 117 -6.89 -5.38 12.97
CA PRO A 117 -6.33 -4.65 14.10
C PRO A 117 -5.17 -5.43 14.71
N ILE A 118 -4.08 -4.73 14.98
CA ILE A 118 -2.91 -5.27 15.70
C ILE A 118 -2.74 -4.56 17.03
N THR A 119 -2.49 -5.33 18.08
CA THR A 119 -2.18 -4.81 19.40
C THR A 119 -0.73 -4.36 19.46
N GLN A 120 -0.52 -3.13 19.89
CA GLN A 120 0.79 -2.55 20.18
C GLN A 120 0.97 -2.41 21.69
N VAL A 121 2.01 -3.01 22.23
CA VAL A 121 2.31 -2.97 23.66
C VAL A 121 3.56 -2.13 23.89
N ILE A 122 3.44 -1.09 24.69
CA ILE A 122 4.58 -0.29 25.16
C ILE A 122 4.82 -0.63 26.63
N PRO A 123 5.81 -1.49 26.96
CA PRO A 123 6.08 -1.88 28.33
C PRO A 123 6.73 -0.73 29.10
N LEU A 124 6.26 -0.48 30.31
CA LEU A 124 6.81 0.53 31.22
C LEU A 124 7.93 -0.09 32.08
N THR A 125 9.06 -0.35 31.45
CA THR A 125 10.25 -0.86 32.09
C THR A 125 10.95 0.21 32.95
N PRO A 126 11.93 -0.14 33.83
CA PRO A 126 12.69 0.84 34.61
C PRO A 126 13.38 1.93 33.78
N GLN A 127 13.76 1.60 32.53
CA GLN A 127 14.40 2.53 31.59
C GLN A 127 13.43 3.59 31.04
N VAL A 128 12.12 3.30 31.06
CA VAL A 128 11.09 4.24 30.59
C VAL A 128 10.77 5.23 31.72
N GLY A 129 11.29 6.44 31.63
CA GLY A 129 11.01 7.50 32.61
C GLY A 129 9.52 7.90 32.62
N THR A 130 9.09 8.53 33.72
CA THR A 130 7.70 8.97 33.91
C THR A 130 7.23 9.95 32.84
N ARG A 131 8.13 10.82 32.35
CA ARG A 131 7.85 11.75 31.26
C ARG A 131 7.54 11.01 29.95
N ALA A 132 8.41 10.08 29.54
CA ALA A 132 8.21 9.30 28.34
C ALA A 132 6.92 8.46 28.41
N ALA A 133 6.61 7.86 29.55
CA ALA A 133 5.36 7.14 29.78
C ALA A 133 4.12 8.05 29.63
N ARG A 134 4.20 9.30 30.12
CA ARG A 134 3.13 10.29 29.99
C ARG A 134 2.96 10.72 28.53
N GLU A 135 4.06 11.03 27.84
CA GLU A 135 4.04 11.41 26.42
C GLU A 135 3.45 10.30 25.54
N THR A 136 3.86 9.05 25.78
CA THR A 136 3.28 7.88 25.10
C THR A 136 1.77 7.78 25.31
N ARG A 137 1.31 7.94 26.57
CA ARG A 137 -0.12 7.90 26.89
C ARG A 137 -0.91 9.01 26.18
N ILE A 138 -0.36 10.21 26.13
CA ILE A 138 -0.98 11.34 25.41
C ILE A 138 -1.03 11.03 23.92
N GLY A 139 0.06 10.53 23.34
CA GLY A 139 0.10 10.14 21.92
C GLY A 139 -0.98 9.14 21.55
N PHE A 140 -1.15 8.08 22.32
CA PHE A 140 -2.22 7.09 22.09
C PHE A 140 -3.62 7.69 22.29
N ALA A 141 -3.82 8.55 23.30
CA ALA A 141 -5.10 9.23 23.50
C ALA A 141 -5.48 10.14 22.30
N LEU A 142 -4.50 10.85 21.74
CA LEU A 142 -4.68 11.63 20.51
C LEU A 142 -4.97 10.73 19.32
N GLY A 143 -4.34 9.56 19.23
CA GLY A 143 -4.65 8.54 18.23
C GLY A 143 -6.09 8.04 18.32
N ASP A 144 -6.62 7.88 19.54
CA ASP A 144 -8.03 7.54 19.78
C ASP A 144 -8.98 8.64 19.32
N VAL A 145 -8.60 9.92 19.49
CA VAL A 145 -9.37 11.06 18.97
C VAL A 145 -9.41 11.02 17.44
N LEU A 146 -8.25 10.83 16.79
CA LEU A 146 -8.15 10.69 15.33
C LEU A 146 -8.99 9.51 14.83
N ARG A 147 -8.89 8.35 15.49
CA ARG A 147 -9.69 7.17 15.17
C ARG A 147 -11.18 7.49 15.17
N ARG A 148 -11.67 8.14 16.23
CA ARG A 148 -13.08 8.55 16.33
C ARG A 148 -13.47 9.56 15.26
N ALA A 149 -12.61 10.55 15.00
CA ALA A 149 -12.86 11.58 13.99
C ALA A 149 -12.84 11.02 12.56
N ALA A 150 -12.08 9.95 12.33
CA ALA A 150 -12.07 9.19 11.06
C ALA A 150 -13.32 8.30 10.89
N GLY A 151 -14.14 8.11 11.93
CA GLY A 151 -15.34 7.27 11.89
C GLY A 151 -15.12 5.82 12.34
N THR A 152 -13.88 5.42 12.66
CA THR A 152 -13.58 4.03 13.04
C THR A 152 -14.19 3.69 14.41
N SER A 153 -14.98 2.63 14.45
CA SER A 153 -15.59 2.18 15.69
C SER A 153 -14.59 1.56 16.67
N ALA A 154 -14.92 1.53 17.96
CA ALA A 154 -14.09 0.84 18.94
C ALA A 154 -14.20 -0.70 18.85
N ARG A 155 -15.11 -1.22 18.03
CA ARG A 155 -15.23 -2.66 17.72
C ARG A 155 -14.18 -3.06 16.68
N ASP A 156 -13.98 -2.20 15.67
CA ASP A 156 -13.04 -2.45 14.59
C ASP A 156 -11.60 -2.13 15.00
N LEU A 157 -11.41 -1.06 15.78
CA LEU A 157 -10.11 -0.68 16.34
C LEU A 157 -10.30 -0.25 17.80
N PRO A 158 -9.93 -1.08 18.79
CA PRO A 158 -10.17 -0.80 20.20
C PRO A 158 -9.46 0.45 20.72
N ARG A 159 -9.91 0.96 21.88
CA ARG A 159 -9.29 2.12 22.52
C ARG A 159 -8.00 1.75 23.23
N SER A 160 -7.07 2.70 23.25
CA SER A 160 -5.87 2.57 24.05
C SER A 160 -6.19 2.52 25.55
N ARG A 161 -5.42 1.75 26.28
CA ARG A 161 -5.59 1.60 27.72
C ARG A 161 -4.30 1.29 28.44
N ARG A 162 -4.25 1.58 29.74
CA ARG A 162 -3.18 1.12 30.62
C ARG A 162 -3.47 -0.32 31.06
N VAL A 163 -2.40 -1.11 31.19
CA VAL A 163 -2.45 -2.50 31.64
C VAL A 163 -1.43 -2.76 32.75
N ASP A 164 -1.66 -3.77 33.57
CA ASP A 164 -0.71 -4.25 34.58
C ASP A 164 0.44 -5.05 33.96
N ALA A 165 1.39 -5.46 34.79
CA ALA A 165 2.58 -6.20 34.37
C ALA A 165 2.21 -7.60 33.85
N ASP A 166 1.23 -8.26 34.47
CA ASP A 166 0.82 -9.62 34.10
C ASP A 166 0.15 -9.62 32.72
N GLU A 167 -0.64 -8.59 32.42
CA GLU A 167 -1.23 -8.45 31.10
C GLU A 167 -0.18 -8.12 30.03
N VAL A 168 0.83 -7.29 30.34
CA VAL A 168 1.95 -7.06 29.41
C VAL A 168 2.66 -8.37 29.08
N LEU A 169 2.95 -9.20 30.09
CA LEU A 169 3.63 -10.48 29.89
C LEU A 169 2.77 -11.49 29.11
N ARG A 170 1.46 -11.44 29.25
CA ARG A 170 0.56 -12.26 28.42
C ARG A 170 0.55 -11.82 26.96
N LEU A 171 0.58 -10.49 26.71
CA LEU A 171 0.55 -9.93 25.35
C LEU A 171 1.90 -9.95 24.65
N ALA A 172 2.99 -9.89 25.42
CA ALA A 172 4.36 -9.84 24.94
C ALA A 172 5.29 -10.65 25.88
N PRO A 173 5.29 -11.98 25.79
CA PRO A 173 6.03 -12.88 26.71
C PRO A 173 7.54 -12.64 26.73
N GLY A 174 8.11 -12.13 25.65
CA GLY A 174 9.53 -11.80 25.55
C GLY A 174 9.97 -10.55 26.34
N VAL A 175 9.05 -9.83 26.98
CA VAL A 175 9.38 -8.66 27.79
C VAL A 175 9.96 -9.10 29.14
N ARG A 176 11.07 -8.46 29.55
CA ARG A 176 11.66 -8.73 30.87
C ARG A 176 10.69 -8.29 31.99
N SER A 177 10.41 -9.20 32.92
CA SER A 177 9.49 -8.96 34.05
C SER A 177 10.11 -8.10 35.16
N ALA A 178 11.46 -8.12 35.32
CA ALA A 178 12.15 -7.41 36.40
C ALA A 178 11.91 -5.90 36.33
N GLY A 179 11.22 -5.36 37.34
CA GLY A 179 10.89 -3.94 37.44
C GLY A 179 9.85 -3.43 36.48
N LEU A 180 9.11 -4.31 35.81
CA LEU A 180 8.00 -3.97 34.90
C LEU A 180 6.84 -3.38 35.71
N ARG A 181 6.43 -2.14 35.36
CA ARG A 181 5.37 -1.37 36.04
C ARG A 181 4.01 -1.43 35.34
N GLY A 182 3.85 -2.39 34.41
CA GLY A 182 2.72 -2.45 33.50
C GLY A 182 3.05 -1.92 32.11
N GLY A 183 2.04 -1.53 31.37
CA GLY A 183 2.21 -1.05 30.00
C GLY A 183 1.09 -0.13 29.53
N ILE A 184 1.26 0.37 28.33
CA ILE A 184 0.22 1.04 27.55
C ILE A 184 -0.04 0.19 26.33
N VAL A 185 -1.30 -0.18 26.14
CA VAL A 185 -1.77 -0.93 24.99
C VAL A 185 -2.53 0.02 24.07
N GLY A 186 -2.17 0.01 22.82
CA GLY A 186 -2.88 0.68 21.74
C GLY A 186 -3.07 -0.25 20.56
N TRP A 187 -3.77 0.23 19.56
CA TRP A 187 -4.02 -0.55 18.35
C TRP A 187 -3.72 0.28 17.11
N ASP A 188 -3.26 -0.40 16.10
CA ASP A 188 -3.17 0.08 14.74
C ASP A 188 -3.71 -1.01 13.80
N ALA A 189 -3.64 -0.82 12.49
CA ALA A 189 -4.03 -1.83 11.54
C ALA A 189 -2.79 -2.46 10.90
N GLN A 190 -2.88 -3.74 10.56
CA GLN A 190 -1.84 -4.51 9.91
C GLN A 190 -2.39 -5.24 8.69
N LEU A 191 -1.62 -5.25 7.61
CA LEU A 191 -1.82 -6.11 6.46
C LEU A 191 -1.34 -7.52 6.77
N GLU A 192 -2.08 -8.53 6.38
CA GLU A 192 -1.57 -9.91 6.36
C GLU A 192 -0.49 -10.10 5.31
N ASP A 193 -0.70 -9.49 4.14
CA ASP A 193 0.22 -9.56 3.00
C ASP A 193 0.13 -8.25 2.19
N ASP A 194 1.22 -7.50 2.18
CA ASP A 194 1.33 -6.22 1.48
C ASP A 194 1.36 -6.40 -0.06
N ALA A 195 2.03 -7.44 -0.56
CA ALA A 195 2.03 -7.74 -1.98
C ALA A 195 0.63 -8.12 -2.48
N ARG A 196 -0.13 -8.87 -1.67
CA ARG A 196 -1.50 -9.25 -1.98
C ARG A 196 -2.44 -8.05 -2.07
N LEU A 197 -2.23 -7.01 -1.26
CA LEU A 197 -2.97 -5.75 -1.41
C LEU A 197 -2.71 -5.12 -2.78
N VAL A 198 -1.45 -5.05 -3.20
CA VAL A 198 -1.08 -4.48 -4.52
C VAL A 198 -1.71 -5.26 -5.66
N VAL A 199 -1.65 -6.59 -5.61
CA VAL A 199 -2.31 -7.46 -6.60
C VAL A 199 -3.83 -7.24 -6.60
N GLY A 200 -4.44 -7.07 -5.43
CA GLY A 200 -5.86 -6.75 -5.30
C GLY A 200 -6.23 -5.43 -5.97
N LEU A 201 -5.45 -4.37 -5.72
CA LEU A 201 -5.62 -3.06 -6.35
C LEU A 201 -5.50 -3.15 -7.88
N ALA A 202 -4.45 -3.82 -8.38
CA ALA A 202 -4.20 -3.98 -9.80
C ALA A 202 -5.31 -4.78 -10.51
N ARG A 203 -5.79 -5.87 -9.88
CA ARG A 203 -6.94 -6.64 -10.39
C ARG A 203 -8.22 -5.82 -10.42
N THR A 204 -8.46 -5.03 -9.39
CA THR A 204 -9.62 -4.13 -9.35
C THR A 204 -9.52 -3.04 -10.42
N ALA A 205 -8.32 -2.47 -10.63
CA ALA A 205 -8.09 -1.54 -11.74
C ALA A 205 -8.39 -2.21 -13.10
N ALA A 206 -7.95 -3.45 -13.31
CA ALA A 206 -8.24 -4.21 -14.51
C ALA A 206 -9.74 -4.48 -14.70
N ALA A 207 -10.49 -4.71 -13.61
CA ALA A 207 -11.96 -4.84 -13.66
C ALA A 207 -12.66 -3.53 -14.05
N HIS A 208 -12.03 -2.39 -13.80
CA HIS A 208 -12.47 -1.06 -14.28
C HIS A 208 -11.89 -0.69 -15.66
N GLY A 209 -11.31 -1.64 -16.40
CA GLY A 209 -10.83 -1.44 -17.76
C GLY A 209 -9.37 -0.98 -17.88
N ALA A 210 -8.61 -0.87 -16.79
CA ALA A 210 -7.18 -0.58 -16.89
C ALA A 210 -6.42 -1.75 -17.54
N ARG A 211 -5.46 -1.43 -18.40
CA ARG A 211 -4.48 -2.39 -18.92
C ARG A 211 -3.35 -2.52 -17.90
N VAL A 212 -3.18 -3.71 -17.34
CA VAL A 212 -2.13 -3.98 -16.32
C VAL A 212 -1.10 -4.93 -16.90
N ILE A 213 0.08 -4.41 -17.20
CA ILE A 213 1.11 -5.13 -17.94
C ILE A 213 2.38 -5.24 -17.10
N THR A 214 2.65 -6.45 -16.63
CA THR A 214 3.93 -6.80 -16.01
C THR A 214 4.98 -7.18 -17.05
N ARG A 215 6.26 -7.18 -16.68
CA ARG A 215 7.37 -7.40 -17.61
C ARG A 215 7.36 -6.41 -18.77
N CYS A 216 6.97 -5.17 -18.48
CA CYS A 216 7.02 -4.05 -19.41
C CYS A 216 7.45 -2.81 -18.63
N GLY A 217 8.52 -2.17 -19.04
CA GLY A 217 9.09 -1.01 -18.35
C GLY A 217 9.16 0.22 -19.25
N ALA A 218 9.11 1.41 -18.65
CA ALA A 218 9.43 2.63 -19.36
C ALA A 218 10.96 2.77 -19.49
N VAL A 219 11.41 3.10 -20.68
CA VAL A 219 12.81 3.40 -21.03
C VAL A 219 13.03 4.89 -21.02
N GLU A 220 12.07 5.65 -21.54
CA GLU A 220 12.13 7.09 -21.67
C GLU A 220 10.73 7.70 -21.53
N LEU A 221 10.66 8.89 -20.95
CA LEU A 221 9.41 9.66 -20.86
C LEU A 221 9.49 10.86 -21.79
N HIS A 222 8.40 11.10 -22.53
CA HIS A 222 8.26 12.23 -23.44
C HIS A 222 7.13 13.15 -22.99
N GLY A 223 7.04 14.34 -23.60
CA GLY A 223 5.99 15.31 -23.27
C GLY A 223 4.56 14.83 -23.60
N ASP A 224 4.43 13.86 -24.52
CA ASP A 224 3.17 13.32 -25.03
C ASP A 224 3.10 11.80 -24.88
N GLY A 225 4.00 11.17 -24.12
CA GLY A 225 3.99 9.72 -23.95
C GLY A 225 5.24 9.13 -23.31
N ALA A 226 5.52 7.92 -23.67
CA ALA A 226 6.69 7.17 -23.19
C ALA A 226 7.12 6.11 -24.20
N ARG A 227 8.43 5.84 -24.24
CA ARG A 227 8.98 4.64 -24.86
C ARG A 227 9.02 3.52 -23.84
N LEU A 228 8.36 2.43 -24.16
CA LEU A 228 8.27 1.22 -23.35
C LEU A 228 9.15 0.09 -23.93
N ALA A 229 9.57 -0.81 -23.07
CA ALA A 229 10.23 -2.06 -23.47
C ALA A 229 9.46 -3.27 -22.92
N ASP A 230 9.17 -4.24 -23.79
CA ASP A 230 8.74 -5.57 -23.35
C ASP A 230 9.96 -6.36 -22.87
N GLU A 231 10.07 -6.56 -21.57
CA GLU A 231 11.19 -7.24 -20.93
C GLU A 231 11.27 -8.75 -21.27
N LEU A 232 10.23 -9.32 -21.89
CA LEU A 232 10.23 -10.72 -22.31
C LEU A 232 10.84 -10.90 -23.70
N THR A 233 10.66 -9.93 -24.60
CA THR A 233 11.13 -9.97 -25.99
C THR A 233 12.31 -9.04 -26.25
N GLY A 234 12.48 -8.01 -25.41
CA GLY A 234 13.44 -6.91 -25.64
C GLY A 234 12.95 -5.87 -26.66
N GLU A 235 11.75 -6.01 -27.19
CA GLU A 235 11.17 -5.10 -28.17
C GLU A 235 10.75 -3.79 -27.51
N THR A 236 11.02 -2.67 -28.18
CA THR A 236 10.62 -1.33 -27.72
C THR A 236 9.57 -0.72 -28.63
N PHE A 237 8.65 0.05 -28.05
CA PHE A 237 7.58 0.74 -28.77
C PHE A 237 7.19 2.02 -28.04
N ASP A 238 6.61 2.96 -28.78
CA ASP A 238 6.16 4.25 -28.23
C ASP A 238 4.66 4.18 -27.91
N VAL A 239 4.28 4.78 -26.78
CA VAL A 239 2.89 4.91 -26.32
C VAL A 239 2.57 6.37 -26.11
N ARG A 240 1.48 6.84 -26.70
CA ARG A 240 0.97 8.19 -26.49
C ARG A 240 0.03 8.26 -25.29
N THR A 241 0.19 9.28 -24.46
CA THR A 241 -0.67 9.53 -23.31
C THR A 241 -0.75 11.02 -22.98
N HIS A 242 -1.86 11.45 -22.42
CA HIS A 242 -2.00 12.83 -21.93
C HIS A 242 -1.22 13.08 -20.63
N THR A 243 -1.07 12.06 -19.81
CA THR A 243 -0.39 12.18 -18.51
C THR A 243 0.41 10.94 -18.19
N VAL A 244 1.63 11.11 -17.70
CA VAL A 244 2.45 10.03 -17.14
C VAL A 244 2.56 10.21 -15.63
N ILE A 245 2.25 9.15 -14.87
CA ILE A 245 2.50 9.07 -13.43
C ILE A 245 3.73 8.19 -13.21
N ASN A 246 4.84 8.81 -12.83
CA ASN A 246 6.03 8.06 -12.43
C ASN A 246 5.86 7.56 -10.98
N ALA A 247 5.46 6.29 -10.83
CA ALA A 247 5.28 5.59 -9.57
C ALA A 247 6.35 4.53 -9.31
N THR A 248 7.55 4.70 -9.87
CA THR A 248 8.65 3.74 -9.80
C THR A 248 9.38 3.73 -8.45
N GLY A 249 8.88 4.47 -7.45
CA GLY A 249 9.40 4.45 -6.10
C GLY A 249 10.85 4.92 -6.02
N VAL A 250 11.74 4.09 -5.50
CA VAL A 250 13.17 4.44 -5.32
C VAL A 250 13.92 4.61 -6.64
N TRP A 251 13.36 4.17 -7.75
CA TRP A 251 13.92 4.31 -9.10
C TRP A 251 13.36 5.52 -9.88
N ALA A 252 12.54 6.37 -9.26
CA ALA A 252 11.91 7.49 -9.97
C ALA A 252 12.90 8.47 -10.61
N GLY A 253 14.10 8.58 -10.04
CA GLY A 253 15.18 9.39 -10.60
C GLY A 253 15.85 8.81 -11.84
N GLU A 254 15.59 7.55 -12.20
CA GLU A 254 16.13 6.95 -13.45
C GLU A 254 15.38 7.45 -14.69
N LEU A 255 14.13 7.90 -14.52
CA LEU A 255 13.26 8.36 -15.60
C LEU A 255 13.08 9.87 -15.66
N VAL A 256 13.55 10.61 -14.65
CA VAL A 256 13.38 12.07 -14.58
C VAL A 256 14.71 12.72 -14.23
N ASP A 257 15.24 13.44 -15.18
CA ASP A 257 16.48 14.19 -14.99
C ASP A 257 16.39 15.19 -13.84
N GLY A 258 17.47 15.25 -13.05
CA GLY A 258 17.56 16.17 -11.92
C GLY A 258 16.82 15.73 -10.66
N LEU A 259 15.99 14.69 -10.71
CA LEU A 259 15.33 14.13 -9.53
C LEU A 259 16.32 13.31 -8.71
N ARG A 260 16.74 13.85 -7.56
CA ARG A 260 17.61 13.14 -6.61
C ARG A 260 16.80 12.63 -5.43
N LEU A 261 16.75 11.31 -5.29
CA LEU A 261 16.13 10.65 -4.14
C LEU A 261 17.20 10.29 -3.09
N ARG A 262 16.82 10.35 -1.83
CA ARG A 262 17.59 9.82 -0.71
C ARG A 262 16.85 8.63 -0.13
N PRO A 263 17.06 7.41 -0.66
CA PRO A 263 16.37 6.23 -0.16
C PRO A 263 16.78 5.91 1.27
N SER A 264 15.82 5.38 2.05
CA SER A 264 16.06 4.83 3.38
C SER A 264 15.92 3.32 3.31
N LEU A 265 16.97 2.60 3.72
CA LEU A 265 16.96 1.15 3.78
C LEU A 265 16.46 0.69 5.14
N GLY A 266 15.35 -0.04 5.17
CA GLY A 266 14.89 -0.77 6.35
C GLY A 266 15.35 -2.22 6.30
N THR A 267 15.81 -2.77 7.43
CA THR A 267 16.18 -4.17 7.55
C THR A 267 15.14 -4.90 8.39
N HIS A 268 14.59 -6.00 7.88
CA HIS A 268 13.70 -6.89 8.61
C HIS A 268 14.45 -8.19 8.97
N LEU A 269 14.32 -8.58 10.23
CA LEU A 269 14.83 -9.86 10.70
C LEU A 269 13.64 -10.81 10.89
N VAL A 270 13.74 -11.98 10.29
CA VAL A 270 12.78 -13.08 10.53
C VAL A 270 13.37 -13.97 11.60
N VAL A 271 12.66 -14.10 12.71
CA VAL A 271 13.06 -14.92 13.86
C VAL A 271 11.98 -15.95 14.17
N ASP A 272 12.40 -17.12 14.66
CA ASP A 272 11.45 -18.14 15.13
C ASP A 272 10.73 -17.63 16.39
N LEU A 273 9.40 -17.73 16.41
CA LEU A 273 8.55 -17.35 17.57
C LEU A 273 8.99 -18.05 18.87
N ARG A 274 9.49 -19.27 18.78
CA ARG A 274 10.04 -20.02 19.93
C ARG A 274 11.22 -19.30 20.58
N THR A 275 12.00 -18.54 19.80
CA THR A 275 13.12 -17.74 20.29
C THR A 275 12.63 -16.53 21.12
N LEU A 276 11.40 -16.08 20.90
CA LEU A 276 10.75 -14.96 21.59
C LEU A 276 9.88 -15.40 22.79
N GLY A 277 9.99 -16.65 23.23
CA GLY A 277 9.26 -17.18 24.38
C GLY A 277 7.94 -17.87 24.07
N GLY A 278 7.68 -18.13 22.79
CA GLY A 278 6.44 -18.76 22.32
C GLY A 278 5.20 -17.84 22.51
N LEU A 279 4.33 -17.81 21.54
CA LEU A 279 2.98 -17.25 21.65
C LEU A 279 1.99 -18.37 21.72
#